data_13deba3756a9704232ab4ca2002a52ec
#
_entry.id   13deba3756a9704232ab4ca2002a52ec
#
_cell.length_a   1.000
_cell.length_b   1.000
_cell.length_c   1.000
_cell.angle_alpha   90.00
_cell.angle_beta   90.00
_cell.angle_gamma   90.00
#
_symmetry.space_group_name_H-M   'P 1'
#
loop_
_entity.id
_entity.type
_entity.pdbx_description
1 polymer ?
#
loop_
_entity_poly.entity_id
_entity_poly.type
_entity_poly.pdbx_seq_one_letter_code
_entity_poly.pdbx_strand_id
1 'polypeptide(L)'
;MNGFREQLVESLSGVNGDITIYDANVDKIEQIKEKNPSISLVQNVQSRVIASNEKGIEGLLMKSLYKEDLYKIPKINQNIFEIEREIDNWVFIGIELARSLNLKVGMPFQINIPGKSITILGPVLNSKELIIEGIFNTGVYDFDKYFIFSNIEQFN
;
A
#
# COMPACT_ATOMS: atom_id res chain seq x y z
N MET A 1 6.46 29.26 3.57
CA MET A 1 7.35 28.09 3.30
C MET A 1 7.35 27.09 4.44
N ASN A 2 7.47 27.53 5.69
CA ASN A 2 7.47 26.60 6.84
C ASN A 2 6.15 25.84 7.01
N GLY A 3 4.99 26.47 6.80
CA GLY A 3 3.69 25.83 6.94
C GLY A 3 3.43 24.69 5.94
N PHE A 4 3.90 24.80 4.71
CA PHE A 4 3.79 23.74 3.71
C PHE A 4 4.66 22.53 4.07
N ARG A 5 5.87 22.76 4.56
CA ARG A 5 6.78 21.70 5.00
C ARG A 5 6.24 20.95 6.23
N GLU A 6 5.73 21.67 7.21
CA GLU A 6 5.11 21.07 8.40
C GLU A 6 3.88 20.26 8.04
N GLN A 7 3.01 20.77 7.18
CA GLN A 7 1.83 20.05 6.71
C GLN A 7 2.20 18.80 5.90
N LEU A 8 3.25 18.86 5.09
CA LEU A 8 3.75 17.70 4.35
C LEU A 8 4.31 16.63 5.29
N VAL A 9 5.14 17.03 6.27
CA VAL A 9 5.71 16.12 7.28
C VAL A 9 4.60 15.46 8.10
N GLU A 10 3.63 16.23 8.57
CA GLU A 10 2.48 15.70 9.33
C GLU A 10 1.64 14.74 8.48
N SER A 11 1.43 15.07 7.20
CA SER A 11 0.71 14.21 6.28
C SER A 11 1.43 12.89 6.01
N LEU A 12 2.75 12.92 5.83
CA LEU A 12 3.57 11.73 5.61
C LEU A 12 3.70 10.87 6.87
N SER A 13 3.85 11.48 8.04
CA SER A 13 3.94 10.73 9.31
C SER A 13 2.64 9.97 9.61
N GLY A 14 1.50 10.53 9.27
CA GLY A 14 0.21 9.86 9.44
C GLY A 14 0.01 8.61 8.59
N VAL A 15 0.86 8.39 7.60
CA VAL A 15 0.79 7.24 6.68
C VAL A 15 1.96 6.28 6.84
N ASN A 16 3.18 6.81 6.98
CA ASN A 16 4.40 6.01 7.06
C ASN A 16 4.76 5.58 8.50
N GLY A 17 4.02 6.06 9.50
CA GLY A 17 4.39 5.89 10.90
C GLY A 17 5.51 6.84 11.32
N ASP A 18 5.74 6.88 12.62
CA ASP A 18 6.74 7.79 13.23
C ASP A 18 8.16 7.24 13.09
N ILE A 19 8.31 5.91 13.12
CA ILE A 19 9.60 5.22 13.00
C ILE A 19 9.45 4.00 12.11
N THR A 20 10.37 3.82 11.18
CA THR A 20 10.44 2.63 10.32
C THR A 20 11.70 1.83 10.63
N ILE A 21 11.54 0.54 10.87
CA ILE A 21 12.63 -0.40 11.10
C ILE A 21 12.70 -1.36 9.91
N TYR A 22 13.84 -1.39 9.25
CA TYR A 22 14.09 -2.28 8.12
C TYR A 22 14.71 -3.59 8.59
N ASP A 23 14.40 -4.68 7.91
CA ASP A 23 14.96 -6.03 8.14
C ASP A 23 14.83 -6.50 9.60
N ALA A 24 13.72 -6.14 10.24
CA ALA A 24 13.44 -6.58 11.60
C ALA A 24 13.06 -8.08 11.61
N ASN A 25 13.78 -8.87 12.40
CA ASN A 25 13.40 -10.26 12.67
C ASN A 25 12.34 -10.34 13.77
N VAL A 26 11.71 -11.51 13.91
CA VAL A 26 10.63 -11.74 14.87
C VAL A 26 11.06 -11.43 16.30
N ASP A 27 12.27 -11.83 16.70
CA ASP A 27 12.79 -11.61 18.04
C ASP A 27 12.92 -10.12 18.39
N LYS A 28 13.38 -9.32 17.45
CA LYS A 28 13.45 -7.86 17.61
C LYS A 28 12.07 -7.21 17.75
N ILE A 29 11.12 -7.69 16.96
CA ILE A 29 9.74 -7.20 17.01
C ILE A 29 9.12 -7.48 18.38
N GLU A 30 9.29 -8.70 18.90
CA GLU A 30 8.81 -9.07 20.23
C GLU A 30 9.45 -8.25 21.33
N GLN A 31 10.77 -8.06 21.31
CA GLN A 31 11.48 -7.22 22.27
C GLN A 31 10.99 -5.77 22.27
N ILE A 32 10.70 -5.20 21.11
CA ILE A 32 10.16 -3.84 21.00
C ILE A 32 8.75 -3.76 21.60
N LYS A 33 7.90 -4.76 21.33
CA LYS A 33 6.55 -4.84 21.91
C LYS A 33 6.56 -4.96 23.43
N GLU A 34 7.43 -5.81 23.96
CA GLU A 34 7.56 -6.00 25.41
C GLU A 34 8.03 -4.75 26.15
N LYS A 35 9.01 -4.04 25.59
CA LYS A 35 9.57 -2.82 26.18
C LYS A 35 8.65 -1.61 26.04
N ASN A 36 7.78 -1.60 25.06
CA ASN A 36 6.94 -0.44 24.71
C ASN A 36 5.51 -0.88 24.36
N PRO A 37 4.69 -1.29 25.35
CA PRO A 37 3.35 -1.84 25.08
C PRO A 37 2.36 -0.83 24.47
N SER A 38 2.68 0.46 24.52
CA SER A 38 1.85 1.51 23.92
C SER A 38 2.14 1.77 22.43
N ILE A 39 3.18 1.14 21.87
CA ILE A 39 3.54 1.31 20.46
C ILE A 39 2.69 0.40 19.59
N SER A 40 2.09 0.99 18.55
CA SER A 40 1.43 0.25 17.48
C SER A 40 2.45 -0.14 16.42
N LEU A 41 2.62 -1.44 16.19
CA LEU A 41 3.52 -1.98 15.17
C LEU A 41 2.73 -2.45 13.96
N VAL A 42 3.18 -2.03 12.79
CA VAL A 42 2.64 -2.45 11.50
C VAL A 42 3.73 -3.13 10.71
N GLN A 43 3.57 -4.42 10.47
CA GLN A 43 4.47 -5.19 9.59
C GLN A 43 4.04 -5.00 8.14
N ASN A 44 4.98 -4.64 7.29
CA ASN A 44 4.70 -4.55 5.85
C ASN A 44 5.91 -4.97 5.01
N VAL A 45 5.62 -5.35 3.77
CA VAL A 45 6.62 -5.60 2.73
C VAL A 45 6.37 -4.61 1.61
N GLN A 46 7.41 -3.92 1.19
CA GLN A 46 7.32 -2.96 0.09
C GLN A 46 7.82 -3.58 -1.22
N SER A 47 7.08 -3.35 -2.29
CA SER A 47 7.42 -3.79 -3.64
C SER A 47 7.06 -2.71 -4.65
N ARG A 48 7.89 -2.57 -5.68
CA ARG A 48 7.54 -1.75 -6.84
C ARG A 48 6.77 -2.60 -7.83
N VAL A 49 5.62 -2.11 -8.27
CA VAL A 49 4.74 -2.81 -9.21
C VAL A 49 4.31 -1.87 -10.32
N ILE A 50 3.84 -2.45 -11.41
CA ILE A 50 3.29 -1.72 -12.55
C ILE A 50 1.83 -2.10 -12.69
N ALA A 51 0.94 -1.12 -12.68
CA ALA A 51 -0.46 -1.31 -13.01
C ALA A 51 -0.72 -0.78 -14.41
N SER A 52 -1.51 -1.48 -15.18
CA SER A 52 -1.91 -1.06 -16.52
C SER A 52 -3.34 -1.45 -16.85
N ASN A 53 -4.00 -0.59 -17.58
CA ASN A 53 -5.29 -0.86 -18.20
C ASN A 53 -5.44 -0.06 -19.49
N GLU A 54 -6.63 -0.03 -20.08
CA GLU A 54 -6.91 0.71 -21.31
C GLU A 54 -6.66 2.23 -21.20
N LYS A 55 -6.66 2.78 -19.98
CA LYS A 55 -6.46 4.22 -19.73
C LYS A 55 -5.00 4.60 -19.59
N GLY A 56 -4.13 3.68 -19.21
CA GLY A 56 -2.71 3.99 -19.08
C GLY A 56 -1.90 2.97 -18.29
N ILE A 57 -0.67 3.36 -17.99
CA ILE A 57 0.31 2.58 -17.25
C ILE A 57 0.83 3.45 -16.11
N GLU A 58 0.85 2.90 -14.89
CA GLU A 58 1.34 3.58 -13.69
C GLU A 58 2.35 2.71 -12.94
N GLY A 59 3.48 3.31 -12.57
CA GLY A 59 4.44 2.71 -11.64
C GLY A 59 4.00 3.01 -10.20
N LEU A 60 3.88 1.97 -9.38
CA LEU A 60 3.32 2.08 -8.03
C LEU A 60 4.26 1.51 -6.98
N LEU A 61 4.17 2.03 -5.76
CA LEU A 61 4.75 1.43 -4.58
C LEU A 61 3.65 0.68 -3.81
N MET A 62 3.80 -0.65 -3.75
CA MET A 62 2.86 -1.52 -3.06
C MET A 62 3.40 -1.86 -1.66
N LYS A 63 2.58 -1.59 -0.65
CA LYS A 63 2.81 -2.04 0.72
C LYS A 63 1.87 -3.21 1.01
N SER A 64 2.45 -4.40 1.19
CA SER A 64 1.70 -5.60 1.58
C SER A 64 1.72 -5.75 3.08
N LEU A 65 0.54 -5.86 3.67
CA LEU A 65 0.35 -5.92 5.13
C LEU A 65 -0.92 -6.71 5.48
N TYR A 66 -1.11 -6.98 6.77
CA TYR A 66 -2.36 -7.57 7.24
C TYR A 66 -3.45 -6.50 7.29
N LYS A 67 -4.69 -6.91 7.00
CA LYS A 67 -5.83 -6.00 6.93
C LYS A 67 -6.06 -5.23 8.23
N GLU A 68 -5.90 -5.89 9.37
CA GLU A 68 -6.01 -5.26 10.68
C GLU A 68 -5.00 -4.12 10.86
N ASP A 69 -3.80 -4.28 10.30
CA ASP A 69 -2.75 -3.28 10.36
C ASP A 69 -3.03 -2.07 9.47
N LEU A 70 -3.74 -2.27 8.36
CA LEU A 70 -4.19 -1.17 7.50
C LEU A 70 -5.04 -0.16 8.27
N TYR A 71 -5.96 -0.64 9.09
CA TYR A 71 -6.85 0.21 9.89
C TYR A 71 -6.14 0.91 11.06
N LYS A 72 -4.93 0.51 11.41
CA LYS A 72 -4.08 1.22 12.39
C LYS A 72 -3.45 2.48 11.82
N ILE A 73 -3.48 2.68 10.51
CA ILE A 73 -2.95 3.87 9.84
C ILE A 73 -4.02 4.97 9.87
N PRO A 74 -3.88 6.05 10.69
CA PRO A 74 -4.97 6.98 10.93
C PRO A 74 -5.47 7.69 9.67
N LYS A 75 -4.57 8.08 8.78
CA LYS A 75 -4.94 8.78 7.53
C LYS A 75 -5.68 7.88 6.55
N ILE A 76 -5.45 6.61 6.60
CA ILE A 76 -6.16 5.62 5.78
C ILE A 76 -7.53 5.34 6.40
N ASN A 77 -7.57 5.00 7.69
CA ASN A 77 -8.79 4.59 8.38
C ASN A 77 -9.91 5.66 8.35
N GLN A 78 -9.54 6.94 8.38
CA GLN A 78 -10.50 8.04 8.42
C GLN A 78 -11.15 8.36 7.06
N ASN A 79 -10.54 7.94 5.97
CA ASN A 79 -10.90 8.36 4.62
C ASN A 79 -10.89 7.20 3.62
N ILE A 80 -11.53 6.09 3.98
CA ILE A 80 -11.70 4.92 3.13
C ILE A 80 -13.15 4.81 2.64
N PHE A 81 -13.32 4.58 1.35
CA PHE A 81 -14.55 4.10 0.75
C PHE A 81 -14.36 2.62 0.42
N GLU A 82 -15.04 1.73 1.12
CA GLU A 82 -14.86 0.28 0.97
C GLU A 82 -16.19 -0.45 0.73
N ILE A 83 -16.08 -1.68 0.25
CA ILE A 83 -17.21 -2.60 0.20
C ILE A 83 -17.13 -3.56 1.40
N GLU A 84 -18.28 -3.84 2.01
CA GLU A 84 -18.41 -4.83 3.07
C GLU A 84 -18.33 -6.26 2.50
N ARG A 85 -17.12 -6.70 2.16
CA ARG A 85 -16.84 -8.06 1.71
C ARG A 85 -15.49 -8.52 2.23
N GLU A 86 -15.40 -9.77 2.62
CA GLU A 86 -14.13 -10.43 2.81
C GLU A 86 -13.60 -10.90 1.46
N ILE A 87 -12.51 -10.29 1.03
CA ILE A 87 -11.83 -10.61 -0.22
C ILE A 87 -10.39 -10.96 0.13
N ASP A 88 -9.93 -12.15 -0.24
CA ASP A 88 -8.56 -12.59 0.07
C ASP A 88 -7.51 -11.82 -0.74
N ASN A 89 -7.79 -11.58 -2.02
CA ASN A 89 -6.92 -10.84 -2.93
C ASN A 89 -7.26 -9.35 -3.00
N TRP A 90 -7.48 -8.73 -1.86
CA TRP A 90 -7.85 -7.33 -1.77
C TRP A 90 -6.70 -6.38 -2.06
N VAL A 91 -7.05 -5.22 -2.60
CA VAL A 91 -6.17 -4.05 -2.73
C VAL A 91 -6.92 -2.78 -2.37
N PHE A 92 -6.25 -1.88 -1.68
CA PHE A 92 -6.71 -0.51 -1.44
C PHE A 92 -5.86 0.43 -2.30
N ILE A 93 -6.51 1.26 -3.09
CA ILE A 93 -5.86 2.21 -3.97
C ILE A 93 -6.21 3.65 -3.58
N GLY A 94 -5.32 4.59 -3.93
CA GLY A 94 -5.59 6.01 -3.69
C GLY A 94 -6.58 6.59 -4.68
N ILE A 95 -7.28 7.65 -4.27
CA ILE A 95 -8.31 8.29 -5.10
C ILE A 95 -7.75 8.86 -6.41
N GLU A 96 -6.54 9.36 -6.41
CA GLU A 96 -5.92 9.92 -7.63
C GLU A 96 -5.56 8.82 -8.64
N LEU A 97 -5.12 7.65 -8.16
CA LEU A 97 -4.93 6.48 -9.01
C LEU A 97 -6.27 6.01 -9.60
N ALA A 98 -7.30 5.94 -8.77
CA ALA A 98 -8.64 5.56 -9.22
C ALA A 98 -9.17 6.49 -10.32
N ARG A 99 -8.94 7.79 -10.20
CA ARG A 99 -9.31 8.77 -11.24
C ARG A 99 -8.50 8.59 -12.52
N SER A 100 -7.19 8.44 -12.38
CA SER A 100 -6.26 8.33 -13.51
C SER A 100 -6.55 7.10 -14.39
N LEU A 101 -6.84 5.96 -13.78
CA LEU A 101 -7.13 4.71 -14.47
C LEU A 101 -8.63 4.36 -14.56
N ASN A 102 -9.51 5.28 -14.15
CA ASN A 102 -10.96 5.10 -14.12
C ASN A 102 -11.39 3.82 -13.38
N LEU A 103 -10.88 3.65 -12.17
CA LEU A 103 -11.12 2.48 -11.33
C LEU A 103 -12.17 2.77 -10.26
N LYS A 104 -12.92 1.74 -9.89
CA LYS A 104 -13.95 1.78 -8.85
C LYS A 104 -13.81 0.59 -7.91
N VAL A 105 -14.38 0.72 -6.71
CA VAL A 105 -14.48 -0.37 -5.74
C VAL A 105 -15.22 -1.56 -6.37
N GLY A 106 -14.67 -2.76 -6.16
CA GLY A 106 -15.20 -4.00 -6.73
C GLY A 106 -14.62 -4.40 -8.09
N MET A 107 -13.88 -3.51 -8.76
CA MET A 107 -13.23 -3.82 -10.02
C MET A 107 -11.98 -4.69 -9.85
N PRO A 108 -11.65 -5.54 -10.84
CA PRO A 108 -10.36 -6.20 -10.90
C PRO A 108 -9.26 -5.19 -11.16
N PHE A 109 -8.11 -5.42 -10.52
CA PHE A 109 -6.92 -4.58 -10.62
C PHE A 109 -5.71 -5.47 -10.91
N GLN A 110 -5.18 -5.36 -12.11
CA GLN A 110 -4.05 -6.17 -12.54
C GLN A 110 -2.74 -5.44 -12.28
N ILE A 111 -1.84 -6.11 -11.59
CA ILE A 111 -0.49 -5.62 -11.33
C ILE A 111 0.55 -6.58 -11.94
N ASN A 112 1.67 -6.02 -12.33
CA ASN A 112 2.85 -6.74 -12.78
C ASN A 112 3.99 -6.46 -11.81
N ILE A 113 4.51 -7.51 -11.20
CA ILE A 113 5.63 -7.44 -10.28
C ILE A 113 6.90 -7.79 -11.07
N PRO A 114 7.89 -6.89 -11.18
CA PRO A 114 9.15 -7.21 -11.83
C PRO A 114 9.83 -8.39 -11.13
N GLY A 115 10.07 -9.47 -11.87
CA GLY A 115 10.76 -10.64 -11.36
C GLY A 115 12.27 -10.40 -11.22
N LYS A 116 12.91 -11.19 -10.35
CA LYS A 116 14.37 -11.16 -10.19
C LYS A 116 15.10 -11.86 -11.35
N SER A 117 14.39 -12.62 -12.15
CA SER A 117 14.96 -13.40 -13.26
C SER A 117 14.91 -12.61 -14.56
N ILE A 118 16.04 -12.51 -15.21
CA ILE A 118 16.17 -11.94 -16.55
C ILE A 118 16.36 -13.11 -17.51
N THR A 119 15.51 -13.22 -18.51
CA THR A 119 15.65 -14.20 -19.59
C THR A 119 16.22 -13.55 -20.85
N ILE A 120 16.57 -14.36 -21.83
CA ILE A 120 17.05 -13.89 -23.16
C ILE A 120 15.99 -12.99 -23.83
N LEU A 121 14.71 -13.15 -23.46
CA LEU A 121 13.59 -12.36 -23.99
C LEU A 121 13.24 -11.12 -23.13
N GLY A 122 14.02 -10.85 -22.07
CA GLY A 122 13.80 -9.74 -21.15
C GLY A 122 13.41 -10.16 -19.72
N PRO A 123 13.06 -9.20 -18.86
CA PRO A 123 12.67 -9.50 -17.50
C PRO A 123 11.34 -10.26 -17.44
N VAL A 124 11.26 -11.24 -16.55
CA VAL A 124 10.02 -11.97 -16.30
C VAL A 124 9.12 -11.11 -15.39
N LEU A 125 7.92 -10.81 -15.85
CA LEU A 125 6.90 -10.13 -15.09
C LEU A 125 5.91 -11.13 -14.51
N ASN A 126 5.71 -11.09 -13.20
CA ASN A 126 4.67 -11.86 -12.54
C ASN A 126 3.40 -11.02 -12.47
N SER A 127 2.39 -11.39 -13.24
CA SER A 127 1.06 -10.76 -13.19
C SER A 127 0.25 -11.32 -12.04
N LYS A 128 -0.42 -10.44 -11.29
CA LYS A 128 -1.45 -10.80 -10.31
C LYS A 128 -2.69 -9.97 -10.53
N GLU A 129 -3.85 -10.60 -10.38
CA GLU A 129 -5.13 -9.91 -10.35
C GLU A 129 -5.59 -9.76 -8.90
N LEU A 130 -5.86 -8.52 -8.50
CA LEU A 130 -6.39 -8.14 -7.21
C LEU A 130 -7.78 -7.54 -7.39
N ILE A 131 -8.56 -7.49 -6.34
CA ILE A 131 -9.88 -6.84 -6.35
C ILE A 131 -9.81 -5.57 -5.51
N ILE A 132 -10.27 -4.46 -6.06
CA ILE A 132 -10.32 -3.19 -5.35
C ILE A 132 -11.40 -3.27 -4.27
N GLU A 133 -10.97 -3.41 -3.02
CA GLU A 133 -11.86 -3.45 -1.88
C GLU A 133 -12.15 -2.05 -1.34
N GLY A 134 -11.20 -1.15 -1.45
CA GLY A 134 -11.36 0.21 -0.96
C GLY A 134 -10.52 1.23 -1.72
N ILE A 135 -10.95 2.49 -1.60
CA ILE A 135 -10.27 3.66 -2.13
C ILE A 135 -10.04 4.63 -0.98
N PHE A 136 -8.79 5.02 -0.77
CA PHE A 136 -8.41 5.98 0.27
C PHE A 136 -8.13 7.37 -0.31
N ASN A 137 -8.31 8.37 0.53
CA ASN A 137 -8.01 9.77 0.21
C ASN A 137 -7.27 10.41 1.39
N THR A 138 -5.96 10.48 1.31
CA THR A 138 -5.13 11.09 2.36
C THR A 138 -5.03 12.62 2.22
N GLY A 139 -5.43 13.16 1.08
CA GLY A 139 -5.25 14.57 0.74
C GLY A 139 -3.85 14.91 0.22
N VAL A 140 -2.95 13.96 0.13
CA VAL A 140 -1.61 14.12 -0.46
C VAL A 140 -1.62 13.48 -1.85
N TYR A 141 -1.51 14.30 -2.90
CA TYR A 141 -1.66 13.85 -4.29
C TYR A 141 -0.74 12.69 -4.66
N ASP A 142 0.56 12.83 -4.41
CA ASP A 142 1.53 11.79 -4.77
C ASP A 142 1.30 10.49 -4.01
N PHE A 143 0.87 10.57 -2.77
CA PHE A 143 0.51 9.40 -1.99
C PHE A 143 -0.74 8.71 -2.54
N ASP A 144 -1.78 9.48 -2.81
CA ASP A 144 -3.06 8.98 -3.33
C ASP A 144 -2.95 8.47 -4.78
N LYS A 145 -1.86 8.81 -5.48
CA LYS A 145 -1.61 8.36 -6.85
C LYS A 145 -0.68 7.15 -6.93
N TYR A 146 0.37 7.08 -6.13
CA TYR A 146 1.46 6.12 -6.33
C TYR A 146 1.55 5.00 -5.29
N PHE A 147 0.81 5.09 -4.19
CA PHE A 147 0.81 4.07 -3.14
C PHE A 147 -0.45 3.21 -3.20
N ILE A 148 -0.24 1.89 -3.02
CA ILE A 148 -1.32 0.92 -2.87
C ILE A 148 -1.01 0.00 -1.70
N PHE A 149 -2.06 -0.58 -1.12
CA PHE A 149 -1.96 -1.54 -0.03
C PHE A 149 -2.62 -2.86 -0.44
N SER A 150 -1.97 -3.96 -0.15
CA SER A 150 -2.46 -5.29 -0.51
C SER A 150 -2.27 -6.29 0.62
N ASN A 151 -2.91 -7.45 0.50
CA ASN A 151 -2.79 -8.52 1.47
C ASN A 151 -1.42 -9.19 1.41
N ILE A 152 -0.68 -9.17 2.52
CA ILE A 152 0.65 -9.77 2.62
C ILE A 152 0.61 -11.30 2.38
N GLU A 153 -0.48 -11.97 2.71
CA GLU A 153 -0.64 -13.42 2.53
C GLU A 153 -0.61 -13.85 1.07
N GLN A 154 -0.89 -12.95 0.15
CA GLN A 154 -0.85 -13.21 -1.29
C GLN A 154 0.58 -13.22 -1.87
N PHE A 155 1.58 -12.77 -1.10
CA PHE A 155 2.95 -12.57 -1.58
C PHE A 155 4.00 -13.37 -0.77
N ASN A 156 3.56 -14.23 0.11
CA ASN A 156 4.40 -15.17 0.86
C ASN A 156 4.60 -16.48 0.09
#